data_d48d87be5df59504b21fe043df62131a
#
_entry.id   d48d87be5df59504b21fe043df62131a
#
_cell.length_a   1.000
_cell.length_b   1.000
_cell.length_c   1.000
_cell.angle_alpha   90.00
_cell.angle_beta   90.00
_cell.angle_gamma   90.00
#
_symmetry.space_group_name_H-M   'P 1'
#
loop_
_entity.id
_entity.type
_entity.pdbx_description
1 polymer ?
#
loop_
_entity_poly.entity_id
_entity_poly.type
_entity_poly.pdbx_seq_one_letter_code
_entity_poly.pdbx_strand_id
1 'polypeptide(L)'
;MVLRLWSMRDPRSTVIAMTPAELFLHADAALRAVIDQLDPADFSAAVPKEWSQLESPTLLGILGRHAYDEAWIPDVLAGRAAADGDPYADVDLLGDSPIASYDALNDTATAAVRSGDIAETFRFTYGDYPADEGFAHLATYRAFQAYSIAKHFGIPFHLSAELIAGLNEHVTPHADEWRQWGVFPPAIEPPADADEETRLLCTLGFWVP
;
A
#
# COMPACT_ATOMS: atom_id res chain seq x y z
N MET A 1 56.47 -10.71 23.56
CA MET A 1 55.71 -9.42 23.44
C MET A 1 54.70 -9.63 22.34
N VAL A 2 53.48 -10.02 22.72
CA VAL A 2 52.40 -10.39 21.79
C VAL A 2 51.46 -9.21 21.68
N LEU A 3 51.44 -8.55 20.51
CA LEU A 3 50.51 -7.49 20.19
C LEU A 3 49.12 -8.08 19.99
N ARG A 4 48.18 -7.81 20.90
CA ARG A 4 46.76 -8.05 20.68
C ARG A 4 46.24 -7.02 19.70
N LEU A 5 45.91 -7.43 18.48
CA LEU A 5 45.08 -6.69 17.53
C LEU A 5 43.68 -6.57 18.12
N TRP A 6 43.31 -5.39 18.58
CA TRP A 6 41.95 -5.03 18.92
C TRP A 6 41.18 -4.85 17.62
N SER A 7 40.34 -5.84 17.30
CA SER A 7 39.34 -5.70 16.24
C SER A 7 38.37 -4.59 16.63
N MET A 8 38.49 -3.43 16.02
CA MET A 8 37.46 -2.42 16.03
C MET A 8 36.21 -3.02 15.33
N ARG A 9 35.21 -3.39 16.09
CA ARG A 9 33.86 -3.61 15.57
C ARG A 9 33.39 -2.26 15.04
N ASP A 10 33.20 -2.18 13.74
CA ASP A 10 32.45 -1.16 13.04
C ASP A 10 31.05 -1.08 13.72
N PRO A 11 30.59 0.07 14.26
CA PRO A 11 29.23 0.24 14.71
C PRO A 11 28.37 0.37 13.45
N ARG A 12 28.10 -0.76 12.78
CA ARG A 12 27.12 -0.80 11.72
C ARG A 12 25.80 -0.33 12.31
N SER A 13 25.32 0.76 11.77
CA SER A 13 23.95 1.23 11.90
C SER A 13 23.03 0.02 11.96
N THR A 14 22.44 -0.23 13.12
CA THR A 14 21.37 -1.20 13.22
C THR A 14 20.20 -0.57 12.47
N VAL A 15 20.06 -0.90 11.19
CA VAL A 15 18.83 -0.60 10.47
C VAL A 15 17.76 -1.33 11.26
N ILE A 16 16.95 -0.60 12.00
CA ILE A 16 15.77 -1.16 12.66
C ILE A 16 14.89 -1.63 11.51
N ALA A 17 14.61 -2.94 11.46
CA ALA A 17 13.71 -3.51 10.46
C ALA A 17 12.36 -2.80 10.59
N MET A 18 11.78 -2.40 9.46
CA MET A 18 10.48 -1.76 9.40
C MET A 18 9.40 -2.77 9.82
N THR A 19 8.54 -2.40 10.75
CA THR A 19 7.38 -3.25 11.09
C THR A 19 6.33 -3.22 9.97
N PRO A 20 5.49 -4.26 9.83
CA PRO A 20 4.39 -4.25 8.86
C PRO A 20 3.42 -3.08 9.03
N ALA A 21 3.17 -2.63 10.27
CA ALA A 21 2.37 -1.43 10.54
C ALA A 21 3.06 -0.14 10.03
N GLU A 22 4.37 -0.02 10.19
CA GLU A 22 5.13 1.10 9.62
C GLU A 22 5.13 1.04 8.09
N LEU A 23 5.28 -0.15 7.49
CA LEU A 23 5.17 -0.35 6.05
C LEU A 23 3.81 0.15 5.53
N PHE A 24 2.72 -0.21 6.22
CA PHE A 24 1.39 0.31 5.89
C PHE A 24 1.35 1.84 5.92
N LEU A 25 1.85 2.47 6.99
CA LEU A 25 1.85 3.93 7.11
C LEU A 25 2.65 4.61 5.99
N HIS A 26 3.76 4.03 5.55
CA HIS A 26 4.53 4.55 4.42
C HIS A 26 3.78 4.40 3.09
N ALA A 27 3.15 3.26 2.85
CA ALA A 27 2.37 3.01 1.64
C ALA A 27 1.12 3.90 1.56
N ASP A 28 0.47 4.09 2.69
CA ASP A 28 -0.71 4.94 2.87
C ASP A 28 -0.38 6.42 2.59
N ALA A 29 0.68 6.92 3.19
CA ALA A 29 1.18 8.27 2.92
C ALA A 29 1.61 8.46 1.45
N ALA A 30 2.17 7.43 0.81
CA ALA A 30 2.54 7.48 -0.60
C ALA A 30 1.30 7.59 -1.51
N LEU A 31 0.23 6.83 -1.24
CA LEU A 31 -1.02 6.92 -1.98
C LEU A 31 -1.66 8.30 -1.80
N ARG A 32 -1.76 8.79 -0.56
CA ARG A 32 -2.26 10.14 -0.27
C ARG A 32 -1.52 11.21 -1.05
N ALA A 33 -0.18 11.17 -1.02
CA ALA A 33 0.64 12.15 -1.74
C ALA A 33 0.41 12.17 -3.26
N VAL A 34 -0.02 11.05 -3.85
CA VAL A 34 -0.43 11.00 -5.26
C VAL A 34 -1.84 11.55 -5.43
N ILE A 35 -2.78 11.17 -4.56
CA ILE A 35 -4.17 11.64 -4.61
C ILE A 35 -4.23 13.17 -4.47
N ASP A 36 -3.43 13.77 -3.59
CA ASP A 36 -3.33 15.22 -3.38
C ASP A 36 -2.89 16.01 -4.63
N GLN A 37 -2.27 15.33 -5.60
CA GLN A 37 -1.80 15.95 -6.84
C GLN A 37 -2.76 15.75 -8.02
N LEU A 38 -3.87 15.04 -7.83
CA LEU A 38 -4.85 14.80 -8.90
C LEU A 38 -5.60 16.09 -9.24
N ASP A 39 -5.83 16.28 -10.54
CA ASP A 39 -6.76 17.32 -11.01
C ASP A 39 -8.20 16.80 -10.88
N PRO A 40 -9.11 17.51 -10.21
CA PRO A 40 -10.53 17.16 -10.17
C PRO A 40 -11.15 16.95 -11.57
N ALA A 41 -10.62 17.58 -12.62
CA ALA A 41 -11.05 17.36 -13.99
C ALA A 41 -10.83 15.92 -14.46
N ASP A 42 -9.90 15.19 -13.87
CA ASP A 42 -9.58 13.81 -14.23
C ASP A 42 -10.46 12.77 -13.52
N PHE A 43 -11.28 13.15 -12.55
CA PHE A 43 -12.08 12.19 -11.77
C PHE A 43 -13.02 11.32 -12.62
N SER A 44 -13.51 11.83 -13.74
CA SER A 44 -14.33 11.07 -14.69
C SER A 44 -13.52 10.28 -15.72
N ALA A 45 -12.20 10.40 -15.72
CA ALA A 45 -11.34 9.69 -16.65
C ALA A 45 -11.45 8.17 -16.45
N ALA A 46 -11.51 7.43 -17.56
CA ALA A 46 -11.45 5.98 -17.53
C ALA A 46 -10.05 5.53 -17.10
N VAL A 47 -10.00 4.50 -16.29
CA VAL A 47 -8.75 3.87 -15.84
C VAL A 47 -8.70 2.40 -16.28
N PRO A 48 -7.52 1.74 -16.24
CA PRO A 48 -7.39 0.33 -16.59
C PRO A 48 -8.37 -0.58 -15.84
N LYS A 49 -9.00 -1.52 -16.56
CA LYS A 49 -10.00 -2.43 -15.98
C LYS A 49 -9.44 -3.30 -14.85
N GLU A 50 -8.19 -3.67 -14.96
CA GLU A 50 -7.46 -4.48 -13.99
C GLU A 50 -7.32 -3.82 -12.61
N TRP A 51 -7.58 -2.51 -12.49
CA TRP A 51 -7.54 -1.80 -11.20
C TRP A 51 -8.82 -1.99 -10.36
N SER A 52 -9.86 -2.55 -10.94
CA SER A 52 -11.16 -2.66 -10.29
C SER A 52 -11.96 -3.84 -10.79
N GLN A 53 -12.96 -4.26 -10.00
CA GLN A 53 -13.98 -5.24 -10.41
C GLN A 53 -15.13 -4.59 -11.22
N LEU A 54 -15.10 -3.26 -11.39
CA LEU A 54 -16.12 -2.52 -12.13
C LEU A 54 -15.99 -2.77 -13.64
N GLU A 55 -17.09 -2.78 -14.36
CA GLU A 55 -17.09 -2.95 -15.82
C GLU A 55 -16.43 -1.77 -16.54
N SER A 56 -16.63 -0.57 -16.02
CA SER A 56 -16.09 0.69 -16.58
C SER A 56 -15.55 1.57 -15.44
N PRO A 57 -14.37 1.24 -14.89
CA PRO A 57 -13.84 1.99 -13.78
C PRO A 57 -13.38 3.40 -14.18
N THR A 58 -13.63 4.35 -13.29
CA THR A 58 -13.13 5.72 -13.39
C THR A 58 -12.18 6.02 -12.24
N LEU A 59 -11.38 7.09 -12.37
CA LEU A 59 -10.51 7.53 -11.29
C LEU A 59 -11.30 7.76 -10.00
N LEU A 60 -12.45 8.44 -10.06
CA LEU A 60 -13.30 8.67 -8.90
C LEU A 60 -13.77 7.34 -8.26
N GLY A 61 -14.08 6.34 -9.08
CA GLY A 61 -14.46 5.01 -8.58
C GLY A 61 -13.30 4.32 -7.84
N ILE A 62 -12.06 4.50 -8.30
CA ILE A 62 -10.87 4.00 -7.61
C ILE A 62 -10.66 4.74 -6.27
N LEU A 63 -10.79 6.09 -6.28
CA LEU A 63 -10.70 6.88 -5.04
C LEU A 63 -11.79 6.46 -4.04
N GLY A 64 -13.01 6.22 -4.50
CA GLY A 64 -14.11 5.75 -3.65
C GLY A 64 -13.81 4.40 -3.01
N ARG A 65 -13.15 3.49 -3.73
CA ARG A 65 -12.70 2.21 -3.18
C ARG A 65 -11.65 2.42 -2.10
N HIS A 66 -10.65 3.27 -2.33
CA HIS A 66 -9.65 3.59 -1.31
C HIS A 66 -10.26 4.30 -0.11
N ALA A 67 -11.19 5.22 -0.31
CA ALA A 67 -11.92 5.88 0.79
C ALA A 67 -12.69 4.87 1.66
N TYR A 68 -13.32 3.88 1.03
CA TYR A 68 -13.97 2.78 1.73
C TYR A 68 -12.97 1.96 2.55
N ASP A 69 -11.82 1.62 1.96
CA ASP A 69 -10.78 0.88 2.65
C ASP A 69 -10.19 1.70 3.83
N GLU A 70 -10.02 3.04 3.69
CA GLU A 70 -9.61 3.91 4.80
C GLU A 70 -10.65 3.95 5.94
N ALA A 71 -11.92 4.07 5.59
CA ALA A 71 -13.00 4.07 6.58
C ALA A 71 -13.02 2.78 7.41
N TRP A 72 -12.64 1.66 6.80
CA TRP A 72 -12.58 0.35 7.45
C TRP A 72 -11.37 0.14 8.36
N ILE A 73 -10.27 0.90 8.23
CA ILE A 73 -9.05 0.66 9.02
C ILE A 73 -9.31 0.61 10.53
N PRO A 74 -10.04 1.57 11.16
CA PRO A 74 -10.29 1.50 12.60
C PRO A 74 -11.06 0.22 13.02
N ASP A 75 -11.97 -0.25 12.16
CA ASP A 75 -12.77 -1.44 12.40
C ASP A 75 -11.94 -2.72 12.28
N VAL A 76 -11.09 -2.81 11.27
CA VAL A 76 -10.16 -3.92 11.07
C VAL A 76 -9.19 -4.01 12.25
N LEU A 77 -8.62 -2.89 12.70
CA LEU A 77 -7.73 -2.84 13.86
C LEU A 77 -8.44 -3.29 15.15
N ALA A 78 -9.75 -3.05 15.28
CA ALA A 78 -10.56 -3.52 16.40
C ALA A 78 -11.01 -5.00 16.24
N GLY A 79 -10.56 -5.70 15.19
CA GLY A 79 -10.92 -7.10 14.92
C GLY A 79 -12.34 -7.29 14.39
N ARG A 80 -13.00 -6.22 13.92
CA ARG A 80 -14.33 -6.31 13.29
C ARG A 80 -14.21 -6.76 11.83
N ALA A 81 -15.28 -7.34 11.31
CA ALA A 81 -15.40 -7.76 9.93
C ALA A 81 -16.65 -7.16 9.28
N ALA A 82 -16.60 -6.95 7.97
CA ALA A 82 -17.76 -6.51 7.19
C ALA A 82 -18.96 -7.48 7.33
N ALA A 83 -18.71 -8.75 7.59
CA ALA A 83 -19.75 -9.74 7.87
C ALA A 83 -20.54 -9.44 9.16
N ASP A 84 -19.99 -8.69 10.09
CA ASP A 84 -20.65 -8.29 11.35
C ASP A 84 -21.56 -7.05 11.15
N GLY A 85 -21.55 -6.46 9.95
CA GLY A 85 -22.29 -5.29 9.51
C GLY A 85 -21.34 -4.31 8.81
N ASP A 86 -21.78 -3.79 7.68
CA ASP A 86 -21.00 -2.83 6.88
C ASP A 86 -21.65 -1.45 6.90
N PRO A 87 -21.15 -0.54 7.75
CA PRO A 87 -21.70 0.82 7.85
C PRO A 87 -21.35 1.71 6.66
N TYR A 88 -20.44 1.27 5.79
CA TYR A 88 -19.87 2.09 4.70
C TYR A 88 -20.35 1.65 3.30
N ALA A 89 -21.05 0.51 3.16
CA ALA A 89 -21.39 -0.11 1.87
C ALA A 89 -22.13 0.81 0.90
N ASP A 90 -23.06 1.63 1.42
CA ASP A 90 -23.94 2.49 0.61
C ASP A 90 -23.70 3.98 0.90
N VAL A 91 -22.54 4.34 1.47
CA VAL A 91 -22.19 5.71 1.83
C VAL A 91 -21.32 6.33 0.75
N ASP A 92 -21.71 7.51 0.28
CA ASP A 92 -20.81 8.36 -0.50
C ASP A 92 -19.76 8.98 0.45
N LEU A 93 -18.61 8.31 0.55
CA LEU A 93 -17.52 8.72 1.44
C LEU A 93 -16.70 9.90 0.89
N LEU A 94 -16.82 10.21 -0.40
CA LEU A 94 -16.05 11.26 -1.05
C LEU A 94 -16.83 12.58 -1.14
N GLY A 95 -18.15 12.54 -1.31
CA GLY A 95 -19.03 13.72 -1.39
C GLY A 95 -18.58 14.73 -2.44
N ASP A 96 -18.82 16.00 -2.16
CA ASP A 96 -18.52 17.11 -3.08
C ASP A 96 -17.02 17.50 -3.13
N SER A 97 -16.20 16.96 -2.25
CA SER A 97 -14.78 17.31 -2.10
C SER A 97 -13.90 16.06 -1.98
N PRO A 98 -13.76 15.24 -3.04
CA PRO A 98 -13.17 13.91 -2.97
C PRO A 98 -11.78 13.84 -2.31
N ILE A 99 -10.87 14.74 -2.64
CA ILE A 99 -9.52 14.76 -2.05
C ILE A 99 -9.59 15.07 -0.56
N ALA A 100 -10.29 16.14 -0.16
CA ALA A 100 -10.38 16.52 1.25
C ALA A 100 -11.11 15.46 2.10
N SER A 101 -12.11 14.78 1.52
CA SER A 101 -12.80 13.68 2.19
C SER A 101 -11.89 12.47 2.38
N TYR A 102 -11.13 12.11 1.34
CA TYR A 102 -10.13 11.06 1.43
C TYR A 102 -9.09 11.38 2.50
N ASP A 103 -8.57 12.61 2.54
CA ASP A 103 -7.59 13.07 3.53
C ASP A 103 -8.09 12.90 4.96
N ALA A 104 -9.34 13.24 5.23
CA ALA A 104 -9.93 13.11 6.56
C ALA A 104 -10.06 11.63 7.00
N LEU A 105 -10.39 10.74 6.06
CA LEU A 105 -10.43 9.30 6.30
C LEU A 105 -9.02 8.74 6.55
N ASN A 106 -8.06 9.13 5.73
CA ASN A 106 -6.65 8.75 5.86
C ASN A 106 -6.04 9.24 7.17
N ASP A 107 -6.33 10.47 7.62
CA ASP A 107 -5.91 10.98 8.93
C ASP A 107 -6.46 10.12 10.06
N THR A 108 -7.73 9.69 9.95
CA THR A 108 -8.39 8.80 10.94
C THR A 108 -7.75 7.41 10.97
N ALA A 109 -7.51 6.81 9.81
CA ALA A 109 -6.85 5.52 9.66
C ALA A 109 -5.42 5.55 10.21
N THR A 110 -4.63 6.55 9.81
CA THR A 110 -3.26 6.79 10.31
C THR A 110 -3.22 6.96 11.83
N ALA A 111 -4.15 7.73 12.41
CA ALA A 111 -4.24 7.92 13.86
C ALA A 111 -4.58 6.61 14.58
N ALA A 112 -5.48 5.81 14.03
CA ALA A 112 -5.86 4.51 14.59
C ALA A 112 -4.66 3.55 14.62
N VAL A 113 -3.90 3.43 13.53
CA VAL A 113 -2.69 2.58 13.48
C VAL A 113 -1.64 3.07 14.49
N ARG A 114 -1.41 4.37 14.59
CA ARG A 114 -0.44 4.96 15.53
C ARG A 114 -0.84 4.83 16.99
N SER A 115 -2.11 4.60 17.30
CA SER A 115 -2.56 4.35 18.68
C SER A 115 -2.01 3.03 19.23
N GLY A 116 -1.68 2.08 18.35
CA GLY A 116 -1.12 0.78 18.74
C GLY A 116 -2.14 -0.20 19.34
N ASP A 117 -3.43 0.15 19.34
CA ASP A 117 -4.50 -0.77 19.77
C ASP A 117 -4.92 -1.61 18.55
N ILE A 118 -4.24 -2.74 18.37
CA ILE A 118 -4.31 -3.56 17.16
C ILE A 118 -4.70 -4.98 17.54
N ALA A 119 -5.78 -5.49 16.97
CA ALA A 119 -6.18 -6.89 17.12
C ALA A 119 -5.11 -7.83 16.54
N GLU A 120 -4.95 -9.01 17.12
CA GLU A 120 -4.01 -10.03 16.64
C GLU A 120 -4.36 -10.57 15.24
N THR A 121 -5.65 -10.47 14.86
CA THR A 121 -6.18 -11.00 13.60
C THR A 121 -7.02 -9.94 12.90
N PHE A 122 -6.73 -9.69 11.61
CA PHE A 122 -7.54 -8.88 10.74
C PHE A 122 -8.53 -9.77 9.97
N ARG A 123 -9.78 -9.34 9.93
CA ARG A 123 -10.89 -10.09 9.34
C ARG A 123 -11.37 -9.39 8.06
N PHE A 124 -10.77 -9.77 6.95
CA PHE A 124 -11.14 -9.25 5.63
C PHE A 124 -12.28 -10.08 5.00
N THR A 125 -12.90 -9.54 3.96
CA THR A 125 -13.94 -10.26 3.19
C THR A 125 -13.40 -11.49 2.46
N TYR A 126 -12.08 -11.58 2.28
CA TYR A 126 -11.39 -12.69 1.59
C TYR A 126 -10.64 -13.64 2.55
N GLY A 127 -10.72 -13.42 3.87
CA GLY A 127 -10.12 -14.30 4.88
C GLY A 127 -9.67 -13.58 6.14
N ASP A 128 -9.32 -14.40 7.14
CA ASP A 128 -8.75 -13.95 8.40
C ASP A 128 -7.23 -14.15 8.35
N TYR A 129 -6.46 -13.10 8.72
CA TYR A 129 -5.00 -13.11 8.65
C TYR A 129 -4.40 -12.55 9.94
N PRO A 130 -3.20 -13.02 10.36
CA PRO A 130 -2.44 -12.33 11.39
C PRO A 130 -2.25 -10.85 11.04
N ALA A 131 -2.24 -9.97 12.05
CA ALA A 131 -2.16 -8.52 11.83
C ALA A 131 -0.97 -8.11 10.95
N ASP A 132 0.20 -8.73 11.14
CA ASP A 132 1.39 -8.43 10.35
C ASP A 132 1.20 -8.74 8.87
N GLU A 133 0.59 -9.87 8.54
CA GLU A 133 0.26 -10.24 7.16
C GLU A 133 -0.84 -9.32 6.60
N GLY A 134 -1.85 -8.99 7.41
CA GLY A 134 -2.90 -8.05 7.05
C GLY A 134 -2.36 -6.66 6.71
N PHE A 135 -1.41 -6.14 7.47
CA PHE A 135 -0.73 -4.89 7.13
C PHE A 135 0.06 -4.98 5.81
N ALA A 136 0.72 -6.11 5.55
CA ALA A 136 1.42 -6.31 4.27
C ALA A 136 0.46 -6.32 3.08
N HIS A 137 -0.74 -6.91 3.21
CA HIS A 137 -1.80 -6.84 2.20
C HIS A 137 -2.23 -5.40 1.93
N LEU A 138 -2.56 -4.66 3.00
CA LEU A 138 -3.00 -3.27 2.90
C LEU A 138 -1.92 -2.36 2.29
N ALA A 139 -0.66 -2.52 2.72
CA ALA A 139 0.47 -1.75 2.20
C ALA A 139 0.71 -2.03 0.70
N THR A 140 0.63 -3.30 0.30
CA THR A 140 0.78 -3.72 -1.10
C THR A 140 -0.20 -3.00 -2.00
N TYR A 141 -1.48 -3.04 -1.66
CA TYR A 141 -2.53 -2.42 -2.46
C TYR A 141 -2.30 -0.91 -2.61
N ARG A 142 -1.96 -0.21 -1.52
CA ARG A 142 -1.72 1.24 -1.54
C ARG A 142 -0.48 1.64 -2.32
N ALA A 143 0.64 0.97 -2.08
CA ALA A 143 1.89 1.31 -2.74
C ALA A 143 1.82 1.18 -4.26
N PHE A 144 1.26 0.06 -4.75
CA PHE A 144 1.18 -0.18 -6.19
C PHE A 144 0.05 0.59 -6.86
N GLN A 145 -1.02 0.91 -6.12
CA GLN A 145 -2.05 1.82 -6.65
C GLN A 145 -1.50 3.25 -6.76
N ALA A 146 -0.72 3.73 -5.78
CA ALA A 146 -0.03 5.02 -5.88
C ALA A 146 0.86 5.10 -7.14
N TYR A 147 1.70 4.09 -7.35
CA TYR A 147 2.55 4.01 -8.54
C TYR A 147 1.72 3.99 -9.83
N SER A 148 0.67 3.16 -9.89
CA SER A 148 -0.16 2.99 -11.08
C SER A 148 -0.92 4.27 -11.44
N ILE A 149 -1.54 4.93 -10.45
CA ILE A 149 -2.24 6.21 -10.64
C ILE A 149 -1.23 7.27 -11.12
N ALA A 150 -0.09 7.41 -10.44
CA ALA A 150 0.91 8.40 -10.78
C ALA A 150 1.42 8.23 -12.22
N LYS A 151 1.73 7.00 -12.63
CA LYS A 151 2.15 6.70 -14.01
C LYS A 151 1.06 7.01 -15.03
N HIS A 152 -0.19 6.65 -14.75
CA HIS A 152 -1.31 6.83 -15.68
C HIS A 152 -1.63 8.31 -15.93
N PHE A 153 -1.56 9.13 -14.87
CA PHE A 153 -1.87 10.57 -14.95
C PHE A 153 -0.62 11.46 -15.10
N GLY A 154 0.57 10.87 -15.25
CA GLY A 154 1.81 11.62 -15.46
C GLY A 154 2.26 12.43 -14.24
N ILE A 155 1.88 11.99 -13.03
CA ILE A 155 2.32 12.60 -11.76
C ILE A 155 3.75 12.14 -11.46
N PRO A 156 4.71 13.06 -11.19
CA PRO A 156 6.04 12.68 -10.73
C PRO A 156 5.96 11.94 -9.40
N PHE A 157 6.33 10.68 -9.41
CA PHE A 157 6.27 9.82 -8.21
C PHE A 157 7.32 8.72 -8.28
N HIS A 158 7.95 8.45 -7.13
CA HIS A 158 8.83 7.33 -6.89
C HIS A 158 8.52 6.72 -5.53
N LEU A 159 8.64 5.41 -5.41
CA LEU A 159 8.60 4.74 -4.11
C LEU A 159 9.83 5.19 -3.28
N SER A 160 9.62 5.55 -2.03
CA SER A 160 10.76 5.91 -1.16
C SER A 160 11.65 4.69 -0.90
N ALA A 161 12.92 4.94 -0.54
CA ALA A 161 13.86 3.86 -0.23
C ALA A 161 13.35 3.00 0.95
N GLU A 162 12.71 3.61 1.94
CA GLU A 162 12.09 2.93 3.09
C GLU A 162 10.94 2.04 2.63
N LEU A 163 10.08 2.53 1.75
CA LEU A 163 8.94 1.76 1.22
C LEU A 163 9.43 0.59 0.38
N ILE A 164 10.45 0.80 -0.47
CA ILE A 164 11.08 -0.28 -1.26
C ILE A 164 11.67 -1.35 -0.34
N ALA A 165 12.40 -0.95 0.71
CA ALA A 165 12.99 -1.88 1.65
C ALA A 165 11.92 -2.71 2.39
N GLY A 166 10.86 -2.05 2.89
CA GLY A 166 9.76 -2.72 3.58
C GLY A 166 8.97 -3.67 2.67
N LEU A 167 8.69 -3.28 1.41
CA LEU A 167 8.04 -4.16 0.44
C LEU A 167 8.92 -5.37 0.08
N ASN A 168 10.24 -5.19 -0.02
CA ASN A 168 11.18 -6.30 -0.23
C ASN A 168 11.24 -7.24 0.97
N GLU A 169 11.10 -6.74 2.18
CA GLU A 169 11.15 -7.55 3.41
C GLU A 169 9.84 -8.33 3.63
N HIS A 170 8.68 -7.66 3.50
CA HIS A 170 7.39 -8.21 3.93
C HIS A 170 6.49 -8.70 2.79
N VAL A 171 6.71 -8.28 1.55
CA VAL A 171 5.82 -8.58 0.41
C VAL A 171 6.50 -9.47 -0.63
N THR A 172 7.71 -9.12 -1.06
CA THR A 172 8.43 -9.88 -2.09
C THR A 172 8.58 -11.39 -1.78
N PRO A 173 8.81 -11.84 -0.52
CA PRO A 173 8.89 -13.27 -0.22
C PRO A 173 7.61 -14.05 -0.53
N HIS A 174 6.45 -13.40 -0.56
CA HIS A 174 5.14 -13.99 -0.86
C HIS A 174 4.71 -13.81 -2.32
N ALA A 175 5.52 -13.17 -3.16
CA ALA A 175 5.13 -12.74 -4.50
C ALA A 175 4.62 -13.89 -5.39
N ASP A 176 5.27 -15.06 -5.35
CA ASP A 176 4.89 -16.21 -6.17
C ASP A 176 3.58 -16.85 -5.71
N GLU A 177 3.34 -16.91 -4.40
CA GLU A 177 2.11 -17.41 -3.81
C GLU A 177 0.94 -16.46 -4.13
N TRP A 178 1.11 -15.17 -3.88
CA TRP A 178 0.08 -14.16 -4.14
C TRP A 178 -0.23 -14.00 -5.63
N ARG A 179 0.74 -14.27 -6.49
CA ARG A 179 0.53 -14.31 -7.95
C ARG A 179 -0.39 -15.48 -8.34
N GLN A 180 -0.29 -16.64 -7.68
CA GLN A 180 -1.20 -17.77 -7.91
C GLN A 180 -2.65 -17.43 -7.52
N TRP A 181 -2.83 -16.53 -6.54
CA TRP A 181 -4.14 -16.01 -6.15
C TRP A 181 -4.63 -14.83 -7.01
N GLY A 182 -3.84 -14.40 -7.98
CA GLY A 182 -4.19 -13.30 -8.88
C GLY A 182 -3.97 -11.90 -8.28
N VAL A 183 -3.24 -11.79 -7.16
CA VAL A 183 -2.90 -10.49 -6.55
C VAL A 183 -1.87 -9.75 -7.39
N PHE A 184 -0.86 -10.45 -7.90
CA PHE A 184 0.18 -9.86 -8.72
C PHE A 184 0.10 -10.28 -10.19
N PRO A 185 0.35 -9.34 -11.12
CA PRO A 185 0.60 -9.66 -12.53
C PRO A 185 1.82 -10.59 -12.69
N PRO A 186 2.03 -11.18 -13.88
CA PRO A 186 3.26 -11.91 -14.19
C PRO A 186 4.49 -11.02 -13.97
N ALA A 187 5.55 -11.60 -13.40
CA ALA A 187 6.83 -10.92 -13.24
C ALA A 187 7.41 -10.51 -14.61
N ILE A 188 8.13 -9.40 -14.63
CA ILE A 188 8.76 -8.80 -15.80
C ILE A 188 10.28 -8.95 -15.62
N GLU A 189 11.00 -9.27 -16.68
CA GLU A 189 12.47 -9.29 -16.65
C GLU A 189 13.00 -7.85 -16.53
N PRO A 190 13.76 -7.52 -15.47
CA PRO A 190 14.24 -6.17 -15.28
C PRO A 190 15.34 -5.81 -16.30
N PRO A 191 15.45 -4.54 -16.72
CA PRO A 191 16.60 -4.05 -17.48
C PRO A 191 17.92 -4.34 -16.76
N ALA A 192 19.01 -4.49 -17.52
CA ALA A 192 20.31 -4.84 -16.97
C ALA A 192 20.87 -3.80 -15.97
N ASP A 193 20.50 -2.54 -16.16
CA ASP A 193 20.88 -1.38 -15.33
C ASP A 193 19.75 -0.91 -14.38
N ALA A 194 18.73 -1.76 -14.16
CA ALA A 194 17.60 -1.43 -13.28
C ALA A 194 18.07 -1.04 -11.88
N ASP A 195 17.49 0.03 -11.34
CA ASP A 195 17.60 0.40 -9.93
C ASP A 195 16.75 -0.51 -9.03
N GLU A 196 16.73 -0.25 -7.73
CA GLU A 196 15.99 -1.06 -6.75
C GLU A 196 14.47 -0.93 -6.94
N GLU A 197 13.96 0.27 -7.24
CA GLU A 197 12.55 0.50 -7.52
C GLU A 197 12.11 -0.29 -8.75
N THR A 198 12.85 -0.17 -9.84
CA THR A 198 12.57 -0.89 -11.08
C THR A 198 12.60 -2.40 -10.88
N ARG A 199 13.57 -2.93 -10.13
CA ARG A 199 13.63 -4.37 -9.83
C ARG A 199 12.44 -4.86 -9.02
N LEU A 200 12.05 -4.11 -7.97
CA LEU A 200 10.87 -4.42 -7.17
C LEU A 200 9.61 -4.44 -8.05
N LEU A 201 9.39 -3.38 -8.83
CA LEU A 201 8.22 -3.26 -9.72
C LEU A 201 8.19 -4.36 -10.78
N CYS A 202 9.33 -4.74 -11.34
CA CYS A 202 9.44 -5.87 -12.26
C CYS A 202 9.12 -7.20 -11.59
N THR A 203 9.68 -7.45 -10.39
CA THR A 203 9.42 -8.66 -9.61
C THR A 203 7.93 -8.84 -9.33
N LEU A 204 7.22 -7.77 -9.03
CA LEU A 204 5.80 -7.79 -8.68
C LEU A 204 4.88 -7.53 -9.90
N GLY A 205 5.45 -7.26 -11.08
CA GLY A 205 4.71 -7.15 -12.35
C GLY A 205 4.07 -5.79 -12.63
N PHE A 206 4.45 -4.73 -11.90
CA PHE A 206 3.90 -3.38 -12.03
C PHE A 206 4.74 -2.42 -12.87
N TRP A 207 5.97 -2.80 -13.24
CA TRP A 207 6.84 -1.89 -13.97
C TRP A 207 6.29 -1.51 -15.34
N VAL A 208 6.33 -0.21 -15.63
CA VAL A 208 5.97 0.38 -16.94
C VAL A 208 7.17 1.21 -17.40
N PRO A 209 7.68 0.98 -18.64
CA PRO A 209 8.83 1.71 -19.21
C PRO A 209 8.64 3.22 -19.28
#